data_f68479b6c35b666b6fd4c16b99f3b3e9
#
_entry.id   f68479b6c35b666b6fd4c16b99f3b3e9
#
_cell.length_a   1.000
_cell.length_b   1.000
_cell.length_c   1.000
_cell.angle_alpha   90.00
_cell.angle_beta   90.00
_cell.angle_gamma   90.00
#
_symmetry.space_group_name_H-M   'P 1'
#
loop_
_entity.id
_entity.type
_entity.pdbx_description
1 polymer ?
#
loop_
_entity_poly.entity_id
_entity_poly.type
_entity_poly.pdbx_seq_one_letter_code
_entity_poly.pdbx_strand_id
1 'polypeptide(L)'
;MIFYPLKKEVNLLPLLEDESKNFFLPKVDGKNLLCCPYKKEDELCSSCFKTLEPQTQAVDKNSIDLIIVPALCCDKHNYRLGYGGGFYDRFLKNYAGKTIVCLPKELIVESISPESYDIAVEKIICC
;
A
#
# COMPACT_ATOMS: atom_id res chain seq x y z
N MET A 1 5.64 -1.96 5.07
CA MET A 1 4.58 -2.77 4.41
C MET A 1 4.62 -2.50 2.91
N ILE A 2 4.52 -3.55 2.10
CA ILE A 2 4.33 -3.48 0.64
C ILE A 2 2.93 -4.01 0.30
N PHE A 3 2.57 -4.03 -0.96
CA PHE A 3 1.33 -4.67 -1.43
C PHE A 3 1.67 -5.77 -2.44
N TYR A 4 0.78 -6.75 -2.57
CA TYR A 4 0.89 -7.76 -3.62
C TYR A 4 0.37 -7.14 -4.91
N PRO A 5 1.21 -6.99 -5.96
CA PRO A 5 0.87 -6.13 -7.10
C PRO A 5 -0.25 -6.72 -7.96
N LEU A 6 -1.19 -5.88 -8.34
CA LEU A 6 -2.13 -6.15 -9.42
C LEU A 6 -1.44 -5.92 -10.77
N LYS A 7 -2.07 -6.38 -11.86
CA LYS A 7 -1.46 -6.39 -13.20
C LYS A 7 -0.86 -5.04 -13.67
N LYS A 8 -1.46 -3.93 -13.24
CA LYS A 8 -1.03 -2.57 -13.65
C LYS A 8 -0.18 -1.86 -12.60
N GLU A 9 0.09 -2.49 -11.49
CA GLU A 9 0.87 -1.92 -10.41
C GLU A 9 2.35 -2.27 -10.55
N VAL A 10 3.19 -1.45 -9.93
CA VAL A 10 4.63 -1.72 -9.85
C VAL A 10 4.86 -3.02 -9.08
N ASN A 11 5.68 -3.89 -9.62
CA ASN A 11 6.03 -5.14 -8.95
C ASN A 11 7.07 -4.91 -7.86
N LEU A 12 6.65 -4.97 -6.61
CA LEU A 12 7.50 -4.80 -5.43
C LEU A 12 8.03 -6.13 -4.86
N LEU A 13 7.61 -7.26 -5.41
CA LEU A 13 8.00 -8.58 -4.89
C LEU A 13 9.52 -8.83 -4.88
N PRO A 14 10.33 -8.28 -5.82
CA PRO A 14 11.78 -8.42 -5.72
C PRO A 14 12.40 -7.85 -4.45
N LEU A 15 11.73 -6.90 -3.78
CA LEU A 15 12.21 -6.37 -2.49
C LEU A 15 12.26 -7.44 -1.39
N LEU A 16 11.46 -8.50 -1.50
CA LEU A 16 11.43 -9.60 -0.54
C LEU A 16 12.74 -10.38 -0.46
N GLU A 17 13.63 -10.21 -1.42
CA GLU A 17 14.97 -10.80 -1.39
C GLU A 17 15.90 -10.14 -0.35
N ASP A 18 15.55 -8.95 0.13
CA ASP A 18 16.33 -8.27 1.18
C ASP A 18 15.97 -8.83 2.56
N GLU A 19 16.72 -9.82 2.99
CA GLU A 19 16.53 -10.49 4.28
C GLU A 19 16.83 -9.59 5.50
N SER A 20 17.40 -8.40 5.29
CA SER A 20 17.64 -7.43 6.35
C SER A 20 16.37 -6.67 6.77
N LYS A 21 15.28 -6.83 6.04
CA LYS A 21 14.01 -6.14 6.26
C LYS A 21 12.91 -7.11 6.67
N ASN A 22 11.98 -6.60 7.46
CA ASN A 22 10.74 -7.30 7.79
C ASN A 22 9.64 -6.79 6.87
N PHE A 23 8.98 -7.70 6.16
CA PHE A 23 7.92 -7.35 5.22
C PHE A 23 6.54 -7.66 5.77
N PHE A 24 5.57 -6.87 5.35
CA PHE A 24 4.16 -6.99 5.71
C PHE A 24 3.32 -6.79 4.47
N LEU A 25 2.22 -7.54 4.37
CA LEU A 25 1.21 -7.38 3.33
C LEU A 25 -0.13 -6.99 3.95
N PRO A 26 -0.96 -6.25 3.21
CA PRO A 26 -2.29 -5.91 3.68
C PRO A 26 -3.23 -7.10 3.61
N LYS A 27 -4.17 -7.12 4.55
CA LYS A 27 -5.30 -8.05 4.57
C LYS A 27 -6.58 -7.27 4.79
N VAL A 28 -7.62 -7.57 4.02
CA VAL A 28 -8.92 -6.93 4.18
C VAL A 28 -9.69 -7.58 5.34
N ASP A 29 -10.21 -6.73 6.23
CA ASP A 29 -11.11 -7.12 7.30
C ASP A 29 -12.32 -6.17 7.29
N GLY A 30 -13.40 -6.59 6.63
CA GLY A 30 -14.57 -5.74 6.41
C GLY A 30 -14.22 -4.49 5.60
N LYS A 31 -14.30 -3.32 6.21
CA LYS A 31 -13.96 -2.02 5.60
C LYS A 31 -12.52 -1.58 5.90
N ASN A 32 -11.79 -2.36 6.67
CA ASN A 32 -10.46 -1.99 7.17
C ASN A 32 -9.36 -2.83 6.53
N LEU A 33 -8.15 -2.29 6.54
CA LEU A 33 -6.93 -3.04 6.25
C LEU A 33 -6.25 -3.42 7.56
N LEU A 34 -5.75 -4.64 7.58
CA LEU A 34 -4.82 -5.13 8.57
C LEU A 34 -3.43 -5.23 7.94
N CYS A 35 -2.37 -5.12 8.73
CA CYS A 35 -1.01 -5.37 8.28
C CYS A 35 -0.50 -6.67 8.91
N CYS A 36 -0.10 -7.61 8.05
CA CYS A 36 0.29 -8.95 8.47
C CYS A 36 1.72 -9.25 8.03
N PRO A 37 2.56 -9.80 8.92
CA PRO A 37 3.91 -10.23 8.56
C PRO A 37 3.88 -11.19 7.37
N TYR A 38 4.84 -11.04 6.47
CA TYR A 38 4.95 -11.88 5.29
C TYR A 38 6.41 -12.17 4.96
N LYS A 39 6.67 -13.45 4.66
CA LYS A 39 7.94 -13.92 4.10
C LYS A 39 7.66 -14.56 2.76
N LYS A 40 8.64 -14.54 1.87
CA LYS A 40 8.52 -15.02 0.49
C LYS A 40 7.89 -16.41 0.34
N GLU A 41 8.17 -17.33 1.28
CA GLU A 41 7.69 -18.72 1.24
C GLU A 41 6.34 -18.93 1.96
N ASP A 42 5.77 -17.87 2.57
CA ASP A 42 4.50 -17.99 3.28
C ASP A 42 3.33 -18.19 2.31
N GLU A 43 2.36 -19.00 2.71
CA GLU A 43 1.14 -19.20 1.94
C GLU A 43 0.30 -17.93 1.89
N LEU A 44 -0.28 -17.69 0.72
CA LEU A 44 -1.23 -16.61 0.46
C LEU A 44 -2.58 -17.18 0.09
N CYS A 45 -3.65 -16.51 0.53
CA CYS A 45 -5.02 -16.84 0.14
C CYS A 45 -5.63 -15.71 -0.67
N SER A 46 -6.52 -16.04 -1.59
CA SER A 46 -7.25 -15.05 -2.39
C SER A 46 -8.31 -14.36 -1.54
N SER A 47 -8.34 -13.03 -1.57
CA SER A 47 -9.40 -12.23 -0.94
C SER A 47 -10.65 -12.16 -1.81
N CYS A 48 -11.72 -11.56 -1.27
CA CYS A 48 -12.93 -11.26 -2.03
C CYS A 48 -12.68 -10.26 -3.18
N PHE A 49 -11.57 -9.49 -3.13
CA PHE A 49 -11.16 -8.57 -4.20
C PHE A 49 -10.15 -9.20 -5.18
N LYS A 50 -9.94 -10.51 -5.13
CA LYS A 50 -9.00 -11.27 -5.96
C LYS A 50 -7.53 -10.86 -5.76
N THR A 51 -7.21 -10.20 -4.65
CA THR A 51 -5.84 -9.96 -4.22
C THR A 51 -5.36 -11.10 -3.34
N LEU A 52 -4.05 -11.33 -3.32
CA LEU A 52 -3.45 -12.35 -2.46
C LEU A 52 -3.13 -11.75 -1.09
N GLU A 53 -3.50 -12.46 -0.04
CA GLU A 53 -3.38 -12.02 1.34
C GLU A 53 -2.63 -13.03 2.21
N PRO A 54 -1.78 -12.55 3.15
CA PRO A 54 -1.11 -13.42 4.11
C PRO A 54 -2.10 -14.01 5.12
N GLN A 55 -1.72 -15.14 5.72
CA GLN A 55 -2.51 -15.82 6.75
C GLN A 55 -1.94 -15.65 8.15
N THR A 56 -0.91 -14.86 8.31
CA THR A 56 -0.30 -14.54 9.60
C THR A 56 -1.18 -13.60 10.42
N GLN A 57 -0.93 -13.53 11.71
CA GLN A 57 -1.66 -12.64 12.61
C GLN A 57 -1.26 -11.18 12.36
N ALA A 58 -2.26 -10.30 12.29
CA ALA A 58 -2.04 -8.87 12.11
C ALA A 58 -1.27 -8.25 13.29
N VAL A 59 -0.47 -7.24 12.99
CA VAL A 59 0.26 -6.42 13.95
C VAL A 59 -0.25 -4.98 13.96
N ASP A 60 0.14 -4.20 14.97
CA ASP A 60 -0.16 -2.78 15.01
C ASP A 60 0.54 -2.05 13.86
N LYS A 61 -0.22 -1.27 13.08
CA LYS A 61 0.33 -0.46 11.99
C LYS A 61 1.44 0.48 12.42
N ASN A 62 1.42 0.95 13.66
CA ASN A 62 2.45 1.86 14.18
C ASN A 62 3.78 1.16 14.46
N SER A 63 3.84 -0.17 14.38
CA SER A 63 5.10 -0.93 14.37
C SER A 63 5.76 -0.96 12.98
N ILE A 64 5.09 -0.48 11.95
CA ILE A 64 5.60 -0.44 10.58
C ILE A 64 6.31 0.88 10.33
N ASP A 65 7.56 0.84 9.87
CA ASP A 65 8.38 2.03 9.64
C ASP A 65 8.04 2.73 8.33
N LEU A 66 7.68 1.95 7.31
CA LEU A 66 7.43 2.44 5.95
C LEU A 66 6.28 1.68 5.31
N ILE A 67 5.35 2.41 4.73
CA ILE A 67 4.28 1.84 3.90
C ILE A 67 4.45 2.32 2.47
N ILE A 68 4.60 1.36 1.54
CA ILE A 68 4.51 1.64 0.10
C ILE A 68 3.04 1.45 -0.28
N VAL A 69 2.42 2.54 -0.70
CA VAL A 69 0.97 2.60 -0.93
C VAL A 69 0.68 2.39 -2.41
N PRO A 70 -0.27 1.51 -2.78
CA PRO A 70 -0.65 1.36 -4.18
C PRO A 70 -1.43 2.58 -4.69
N ALA A 71 -1.27 2.88 -5.98
CA ALA A 71 -1.97 3.97 -6.62
C ALA A 71 -2.15 3.72 -8.12
N LEU A 72 -3.26 4.20 -8.68
CA LEU A 72 -3.49 4.26 -10.13
C LEU A 72 -2.81 5.49 -10.74
N CYS A 73 -2.84 6.60 -10.04
CA CYS A 73 -2.10 7.83 -10.36
C CYS A 73 -1.93 8.68 -9.10
N CYS A 74 -1.05 9.67 -9.17
CA CYS A 74 -0.84 10.66 -8.13
C CYS A 74 -0.91 12.06 -8.71
N ASP A 75 -1.17 13.04 -7.85
CA ASP A 75 -1.05 14.44 -8.24
C ASP A 75 0.21 15.10 -7.67
N LYS A 76 0.45 16.34 -8.06
CA LYS A 76 1.61 17.13 -7.63
C LYS A 76 1.61 17.45 -6.13
N HIS A 77 0.48 17.25 -5.45
CA HIS A 77 0.34 17.48 -4.01
C HIS A 77 0.42 16.18 -3.19
N ASN A 78 0.88 15.08 -3.82
CA ASN A 78 1.06 13.77 -3.20
C ASN A 78 -0.25 13.05 -2.81
N TYR A 79 -1.38 13.51 -3.34
CA TYR A 79 -2.62 12.73 -3.26
C TYR A 79 -2.63 11.65 -4.33
N ARG A 80 -3.24 10.52 -4.00
CA ARG A 80 -3.30 9.37 -4.90
C ARG A 80 -4.72 8.96 -5.20
N LEU A 81 -4.94 8.50 -6.41
CA LEU A 81 -6.16 7.82 -6.82
C LEU A 81 -5.97 6.31 -6.62
N GLY A 82 -6.79 5.72 -5.78
CA GLY A 82 -6.87 4.27 -5.59
C GLY A 82 -8.05 3.67 -6.34
N TYR A 83 -8.46 2.48 -5.91
CA TYR A 83 -9.55 1.73 -6.55
C TYR A 83 -10.96 2.08 -6.03
N GLY A 84 -11.09 3.13 -5.21
CA GLY A 84 -12.38 3.65 -4.76
C GLY A 84 -12.91 3.08 -3.44
N GLY A 85 -12.25 2.09 -2.84
CA GLY A 85 -12.69 1.48 -1.58
C GLY A 85 -12.34 2.27 -0.32
N GLY A 86 -11.43 3.25 -0.41
CA GLY A 86 -10.99 4.07 0.72
C GLY A 86 -10.18 3.33 1.78
N PHE A 87 -9.71 2.11 1.50
CA PHE A 87 -9.00 1.28 2.46
C PHE A 87 -7.73 1.92 2.98
N TYR A 88 -6.89 2.46 2.09
CA TYR A 88 -5.63 3.08 2.48
C TYR A 88 -5.82 4.43 3.13
N ASP A 89 -6.81 5.24 2.75
CA ASP A 89 -7.09 6.50 3.43
C ASP A 89 -7.53 6.26 4.88
N ARG A 90 -8.35 5.24 5.12
CA ARG A 90 -8.69 4.83 6.48
C ARG A 90 -7.50 4.26 7.24
N PHE A 91 -6.71 3.41 6.59
CA PHE A 91 -5.54 2.78 7.20
C PHE A 91 -4.45 3.79 7.58
N LEU A 92 -4.22 4.79 6.73
CA LEU A 92 -3.20 5.81 6.94
C LEU A 92 -3.62 6.91 7.92
N LYS A 93 -4.89 6.98 8.26
CA LYS A 93 -5.38 7.92 9.27
C LYS A 93 -4.69 7.64 10.61
N ASN A 94 -4.06 8.67 11.18
CA ASN A 94 -3.29 8.59 12.42
C ASN A 94 -2.08 7.64 12.36
N TYR A 95 -1.58 7.34 11.15
CA TYR A 95 -0.33 6.62 10.99
C TYR A 95 0.86 7.60 11.06
N ALA A 96 1.82 7.29 11.94
CA ALA A 96 2.96 8.18 12.23
C ALA A 96 4.22 7.84 11.42
N GLY A 97 4.26 6.70 10.73
CA GLY A 97 5.41 6.28 9.93
C GLY A 97 5.47 6.92 8.56
N LYS A 98 6.42 6.50 7.77
CA LYS A 98 6.65 7.04 6.42
C LYS A 98 5.75 6.38 5.39
N THR A 99 5.29 7.17 4.42
CA THR A 99 4.46 6.69 3.31
C THR A 99 5.05 7.12 1.99
N ILE A 100 5.14 6.19 1.04
CA ILE A 100 5.58 6.47 -0.33
C ILE A 100 4.69 5.79 -1.34
N VAL A 101 4.66 6.34 -2.56
CA VAL A 101 4.10 5.70 -3.74
C VAL A 101 5.20 5.54 -4.77
N CYS A 102 5.25 4.40 -5.43
CA CYS A 102 6.12 4.14 -6.58
C CYS A 102 5.26 4.00 -7.82
N LEU A 103 5.46 4.84 -8.82
CA LEU A 103 4.72 4.76 -10.09
C LEU A 103 5.50 5.43 -11.23
N PRO A 104 5.17 5.09 -12.51
CA PRO A 104 5.73 5.79 -13.66
C PRO A 104 5.38 7.28 -13.65
N LYS A 105 6.31 8.10 -14.13
CA LYS A 105 6.16 9.57 -14.16
C LYS A 105 4.90 10.01 -14.94
N GLU A 106 4.53 9.25 -15.96
CA GLU A 106 3.38 9.53 -16.81
C GLU A 106 2.04 9.45 -16.06
N LEU A 107 2.04 8.82 -14.89
CA LEU A 107 0.86 8.71 -14.02
C LEU A 107 0.78 9.82 -12.97
N ILE A 108 1.63 10.85 -13.06
CA ILE A 108 1.54 12.03 -12.22
C ILE A 108 0.73 13.10 -12.98
N VAL A 109 -0.39 13.51 -12.39
CA VAL A 109 -1.32 14.49 -12.95
C VAL A 109 -1.31 15.79 -12.16
N GLU A 110 -1.96 16.83 -12.67
CA GLU A 110 -2.03 18.13 -11.99
C GLU A 110 -2.78 18.04 -10.67
N SER A 111 -3.98 17.47 -10.69
CA SER A 111 -4.82 17.27 -9.51
C SER A 111 -5.77 16.11 -9.73
N ILE A 112 -5.99 15.34 -8.67
CA ILE A 112 -7.02 14.31 -8.61
C ILE A 112 -8.31 14.82 -7.96
N SER A 113 -8.37 16.11 -7.58
CA SER A 113 -9.48 16.71 -6.84
C SER A 113 -9.76 15.93 -5.54
N PRO A 114 -8.82 15.89 -4.58
CA PRO A 114 -8.96 15.07 -3.39
C PRO A 114 -10.13 15.51 -2.51
N GLU A 115 -10.75 14.55 -1.85
CA GLU A 115 -11.76 14.78 -0.81
C GLU A 115 -11.09 15.06 0.55
N SER A 116 -11.86 15.61 1.50
CA SER A 116 -11.34 15.97 2.83
C SER A 116 -10.80 14.78 3.63
N TYR A 117 -11.25 13.56 3.34
CA TYR A 117 -10.82 12.33 4.00
C TYR A 117 -9.62 11.65 3.30
N ASP A 118 -9.22 12.12 2.13
CA ASP A 118 -8.06 11.60 1.42
C ASP A 118 -6.76 11.97 2.15
N ILE A 119 -5.86 11.00 2.25
CA ILE A 119 -4.58 11.18 2.93
C ILE A 119 -3.45 11.23 1.89
N ALA A 120 -2.75 12.35 1.84
CA ALA A 120 -1.56 12.48 0.99
C ALA A 120 -0.43 11.60 1.50
N VAL A 121 0.38 11.06 0.59
CA VAL A 121 1.61 10.35 0.94
C VAL A 121 2.76 11.34 1.14
N GLU A 122 3.77 10.92 1.89
CA GLU A 122 4.93 11.76 2.15
C GLU A 122 5.77 12.00 0.89
N LYS A 123 5.91 10.97 0.04
CA LYS A 123 6.78 11.05 -1.13
C LYS A 123 6.28 10.17 -2.28
N ILE A 124 6.49 10.67 -3.50
CA ILE A 124 6.31 9.92 -4.74
C ILE A 124 7.69 9.59 -5.30
N ILE A 125 7.91 8.32 -5.65
CA ILE A 125 9.11 7.84 -6.32
C ILE A 125 8.73 7.46 -7.75
N CYS A 126 9.33 8.14 -8.72
CA CYS A 126 9.15 7.81 -10.13
C CYS A 126 10.06 6.66 -10.53
N CYS A 127 9.50 5.70 -11.21
CA CYS A 127 10.23 4.52 -11.68
C CYS A 127 10.06 4.29 -13.19
#